data_2ff42fbc880690423cbb003a1008a95e
#
_entry.id   2ff42fbc880690423cbb003a1008a95e
#
_cell.length_a   1.000
_cell.length_b   1.000
_cell.length_c   1.000
_cell.angle_alpha   90.00
_cell.angle_beta   90.00
_cell.angle_gamma   90.00
#
_symmetry.space_group_name_H-M   'P 1'
#
loop_
_entity.id
_entity.type
_entity.pdbx_description
1 polymer ?
#
loop_
_entity_poly.entity_id
_entity_poly.type
_entity_poly.pdbx_seq_one_letter_code
_entity_poly.pdbx_strand_id
1 'polypeptide(L)'
;MKTKKTTRILTLALITASLILTTASGADRARIGEPAPDFTLPDTTGKVHSLKSYRGRIAVLGFLGVACPISNAYNERIRAIVSDYSGKNVAFLGINSNFDEPVELIREHAAGNKLTFPILKDEGGRLADTYGAERTPEMFVVDGDGVLRYRGRIDNSQETRRVKRNDLRAALDELIGGKPVTIPEARAFGCLIKRTDEQAGNFTPKVGRLKPADFAKFKAASLGKVLVINFWATWCGPCVAEFPEFVALDAKYRDKGVKFVGISADEISDIDSKVIPFIKEQKAMFEMMIQDTDDPEEMIAVVDKEWQGTLPATFIFDKTGKLSYVRYGIIDRDLLIEAIEKAMK
;
A
#
# COMPACT_ATOMS: atom_id res chain seq x y z
N MET A 1 34.02 -85.58 12.61
CA MET A 1 34.33 -84.18 12.88
C MET A 1 33.61 -83.31 11.83
N LYS A 2 32.51 -82.68 12.19
CA LYS A 2 31.69 -81.80 11.29
C LYS A 2 31.79 -80.37 11.79
N THR A 3 32.47 -79.54 11.05
CA THR A 3 32.61 -78.08 11.32
C THR A 3 31.39 -77.34 10.83
N LYS A 4 30.66 -76.69 11.74
CA LYS A 4 29.54 -75.76 11.41
C LYS A 4 30.12 -74.42 11.06
N LYS A 5 29.85 -73.95 9.81
CA LYS A 5 30.07 -72.51 9.39
C LYS A 5 28.90 -71.71 9.84
N THR A 6 29.15 -70.71 10.68
CA THR A 6 28.18 -69.74 11.11
C THR A 6 28.23 -68.49 10.16
N THR A 7 27.17 -68.29 9.37
CA THR A 7 27.04 -67.15 8.50
C THR A 7 26.47 -65.98 9.31
N ARG A 8 27.25 -64.92 9.50
CA ARG A 8 26.78 -63.64 10.07
C ARG A 8 26.13 -62.80 8.95
N ILE A 9 24.85 -62.60 9.07
CA ILE A 9 24.08 -61.62 8.22
C ILE A 9 24.28 -60.23 8.81
N LEU A 10 24.95 -59.39 8.04
CA LEU A 10 25.16 -57.98 8.39
C LEU A 10 23.94 -57.15 7.85
N THR A 11 23.04 -56.76 8.72
CA THR A 11 21.88 -55.91 8.37
C THR A 11 22.36 -54.47 8.27
N LEU A 12 22.43 -53.94 7.05
CA LEU A 12 22.76 -52.56 6.77
C LEU A 12 21.47 -51.73 6.92
N ALA A 13 21.35 -50.96 8.00
CA ALA A 13 20.25 -50.00 8.19
C ALA A 13 20.54 -48.75 7.36
N LEU A 14 19.79 -48.56 6.27
CA LEU A 14 19.76 -47.30 5.53
C LEU A 14 18.96 -46.29 6.34
N ILE A 15 19.64 -45.32 6.95
CA ILE A 15 19.01 -44.11 7.50
C ILE A 15 18.80 -43.14 6.34
N THR A 16 17.57 -43.06 5.84
CA THR A 16 17.15 -42.01 4.89
C THR A 16 16.94 -40.71 5.66
N ALA A 17 17.94 -39.85 5.62
CA ALA A 17 17.76 -38.46 6.08
C ALA A 17 16.83 -37.72 5.10
N SER A 18 15.57 -37.59 5.47
CA SER A 18 14.64 -36.73 4.75
C SER A 18 15.06 -35.29 4.96
N LEU A 19 15.69 -34.70 3.95
CA LEU A 19 15.98 -33.27 3.87
C LEU A 19 14.65 -32.55 3.67
N ILE A 20 14.09 -32.03 4.75
CA ILE A 20 12.94 -31.12 4.66
C ILE A 20 13.45 -29.81 4.04
N LEU A 21 13.29 -29.68 2.72
CA LEU A 21 13.43 -28.40 2.04
C LEU A 21 12.28 -27.52 2.55
N THR A 22 12.56 -26.67 3.53
CA THR A 22 11.70 -25.53 3.83
C THR A 22 11.81 -24.57 2.65
N THR A 23 10.86 -24.63 1.72
CA THR A 23 10.64 -23.58 0.75
C THR A 23 10.37 -22.32 1.54
N ALA A 24 11.24 -21.31 1.45
CA ALA A 24 10.98 -19.97 1.91
C ALA A 24 9.77 -19.45 1.09
N SER A 25 8.58 -19.66 1.64
CA SER A 25 7.35 -19.05 1.16
C SER A 25 7.52 -17.55 1.30
N GLY A 26 7.06 -16.79 0.32
CA GLY A 26 7.13 -15.35 0.29
C GLY A 26 6.71 -14.77 1.64
N ALA A 27 7.43 -13.76 2.12
CA ALA A 27 7.29 -13.20 3.47
C ALA A 27 5.81 -13.06 3.84
N ASP A 28 5.34 -13.88 4.77
CA ASP A 28 3.96 -13.84 5.25
C ASP A 28 3.73 -12.46 5.89
N ARG A 29 2.76 -11.71 5.35
CA ARG A 29 2.38 -10.41 5.90
C ARG A 29 1.91 -10.57 7.33
N ALA A 30 2.19 -9.56 8.17
CA ALA A 30 1.75 -9.52 9.55
C ALA A 30 0.22 -9.70 9.64
N ARG A 31 -0.23 -10.59 10.53
CA ARG A 31 -1.64 -10.90 10.73
C ARG A 31 -2.05 -10.66 12.18
N ILE A 32 -3.26 -10.18 12.38
CA ILE A 32 -3.83 -10.00 13.72
C ILE A 32 -3.91 -11.36 14.44
N GLY A 33 -3.47 -11.38 15.70
CA GLY A 33 -3.45 -12.57 16.53
C GLY A 33 -2.24 -13.47 16.35
N GLU A 34 -1.35 -13.16 15.39
CA GLU A 34 -0.12 -13.90 15.13
C GLU A 34 1.11 -13.14 15.66
N PRO A 35 2.25 -13.83 15.88
CA PRO A 35 3.50 -13.16 16.22
C PRO A 35 3.86 -12.10 15.18
N ALA A 36 4.05 -10.87 15.64
CA ALA A 36 4.45 -9.77 14.78
C ALA A 36 5.86 -10.02 14.21
N PRO A 37 6.09 -9.80 12.90
CA PRO A 37 7.40 -9.93 12.30
C PRO A 37 8.43 -9.04 13.00
N ASP A 38 9.59 -9.62 13.31
CA ASP A 38 10.69 -8.87 13.92
C ASP A 38 11.38 -7.99 12.89
N PHE A 39 11.97 -6.91 13.36
CA PHE A 39 12.79 -6.02 12.55
C PHE A 39 14.01 -5.54 13.35
N THR A 40 14.99 -5.02 12.63
CA THR A 40 16.13 -4.32 13.22
C THR A 40 16.45 -3.13 12.32
N LEU A 41 16.15 -1.92 12.80
CA LEU A 41 16.31 -0.68 12.04
C LEU A 41 16.97 0.42 12.91
N PRO A 42 17.77 1.29 12.31
CA PRO A 42 18.28 2.49 12.97
C PRO A 42 17.19 3.56 13.05
N ASP A 43 17.18 4.34 14.13
CA ASP A 43 16.43 5.59 14.18
C ASP A 43 17.22 6.75 13.54
N THR A 44 16.63 7.93 13.52
CA THR A 44 17.25 9.13 12.93
C THR A 44 18.51 9.60 13.65
N THR A 45 18.86 9.03 14.81
CA THR A 45 20.12 9.30 15.54
C THR A 45 21.19 8.25 15.28
N GLY A 46 20.84 7.16 14.58
CA GLY A 46 21.69 6.00 14.33
C GLY A 46 21.58 4.91 15.39
N LYS A 47 20.77 5.09 16.44
CA LYS A 47 20.52 4.05 17.44
C LYS A 47 19.65 2.95 16.82
N VAL A 48 20.10 1.70 17.00
CA VAL A 48 19.41 0.52 16.47
C VAL A 48 18.29 0.07 17.40
N HIS A 49 17.13 -0.20 16.82
CA HIS A 49 15.93 -0.72 17.49
C HIS A 49 15.51 -2.05 16.85
N SER A 50 15.10 -3.00 17.68
CA SER A 50 14.54 -4.28 17.27
C SER A 50 13.21 -4.46 18.01
N LEU A 51 12.18 -5.04 17.36
CA LEU A 51 10.89 -5.31 18.01
C LEU A 51 11.09 -6.18 19.26
N LYS A 52 12.01 -7.13 19.22
CA LYS A 52 12.35 -7.98 20.38
C LYS A 52 12.77 -7.20 21.62
N SER A 53 13.39 -6.02 21.44
CA SER A 53 13.81 -5.16 22.54
C SER A 53 12.65 -4.56 23.34
N TYR A 54 11.42 -4.68 22.81
CA TYR A 54 10.19 -4.18 23.43
C TYR A 54 9.33 -5.28 24.04
N ARG A 55 9.82 -6.53 24.11
CA ARG A 55 9.12 -7.62 24.82
C ARG A 55 8.79 -7.25 26.25
N GLY A 56 7.64 -7.68 26.75
CA GLY A 56 7.10 -7.28 28.05
C GLY A 56 6.43 -5.90 28.06
N ARG A 57 6.43 -5.18 26.93
CA ARG A 57 5.78 -3.87 26.75
C ARG A 57 4.85 -3.91 25.56
N ILE A 58 3.82 -3.08 25.57
CA ILE A 58 3.00 -2.82 24.38
C ILE A 58 3.84 -1.92 23.45
N ALA A 59 4.06 -2.33 22.21
CA ALA A 59 4.77 -1.53 21.20
C ALA A 59 3.77 -1.00 20.16
N VAL A 60 3.77 0.31 19.96
CA VAL A 60 3.02 1.00 18.90
C VAL A 60 3.98 1.33 17.78
N LEU A 61 3.74 0.79 16.59
CA LEU A 61 4.49 1.08 15.38
C LEU A 61 3.62 2.01 14.51
N GLY A 62 4.05 3.25 14.35
CA GLY A 62 3.32 4.23 13.53
C GLY A 62 4.06 4.49 12.22
N PHE A 63 3.50 4.08 11.09
CA PHE A 63 4.02 4.47 9.78
C PHE A 63 3.64 5.92 9.49
N LEU A 64 4.65 6.79 9.42
CA LEU A 64 4.49 8.25 9.34
C LEU A 64 5.22 8.79 8.11
N GLY A 65 4.67 9.86 7.53
CA GLY A 65 5.29 10.56 6.41
C GLY A 65 5.51 12.04 6.72
N VAL A 66 6.66 12.58 6.31
CA VAL A 66 7.03 13.98 6.46
C VAL A 66 6.25 14.86 5.47
N ALA A 67 6.20 14.46 4.21
CA ALA A 67 5.51 15.19 3.15
C ALA A 67 3.99 14.94 3.10
N CYS A 68 3.46 14.04 3.94
CA CYS A 68 2.04 13.70 3.95
C CYS A 68 1.23 14.73 4.78
N PRO A 69 0.34 15.55 4.15
CA PRO A 69 -0.47 16.53 4.88
C PRO A 69 -1.36 15.88 5.94
N ILE A 70 -1.87 14.67 5.65
CA ILE A 70 -2.73 13.93 6.58
C ILE A 70 -1.92 13.45 7.78
N SER A 71 -0.72 12.86 7.55
CA SER A 71 0.17 12.49 8.66
C SER A 71 0.49 13.69 9.55
N ASN A 72 0.79 14.84 8.94
CA ASN A 72 1.10 16.08 9.65
C ASN A 72 -0.08 16.60 10.47
N ALA A 73 -1.31 16.50 9.96
CA ALA A 73 -2.51 16.88 10.70
C ALA A 73 -2.74 16.03 11.97
N TYR A 74 -2.12 14.85 12.04
CA TYR A 74 -2.19 13.98 13.22
C TYR A 74 -1.06 14.17 14.23
N ASN A 75 -0.03 14.97 13.93
CA ASN A 75 1.13 15.12 14.83
C ASN A 75 0.74 15.53 16.26
N GLU A 76 -0.21 16.45 16.42
CA GLU A 76 -0.68 16.86 17.75
C GLU A 76 -1.39 15.72 18.49
N ARG A 77 -2.25 14.95 17.79
CA ARG A 77 -2.96 13.80 18.39
C ARG A 77 -2.00 12.69 18.76
N ILE A 78 -0.98 12.43 17.93
CA ILE A 78 0.07 11.45 18.22
C ILE A 78 0.85 11.87 19.47
N ARG A 79 1.28 13.15 19.58
CA ARG A 79 1.95 13.66 20.80
C ARG A 79 1.08 13.48 22.05
N ALA A 80 -0.21 13.80 21.97
CA ALA A 80 -1.13 13.61 23.07
C ALA A 80 -1.23 12.14 23.49
N ILE A 81 -1.33 11.21 22.52
CA ILE A 81 -1.36 9.78 22.82
C ILE A 81 -0.02 9.35 23.47
N VAL A 82 1.14 9.73 22.92
CA VAL A 82 2.44 9.41 23.51
C VAL A 82 2.54 9.90 24.95
N SER A 83 2.09 11.11 25.23
CA SER A 83 2.05 11.70 26.58
C SER A 83 1.13 10.92 27.52
N ASP A 84 -0.10 10.63 27.10
CA ASP A 84 -1.13 10.00 27.95
C ASP A 84 -0.81 8.54 28.30
N TYR A 85 -0.02 7.88 27.45
CA TYR A 85 0.43 6.50 27.67
C TYR A 85 1.89 6.42 28.20
N SER A 86 2.52 7.57 28.44
CA SER A 86 3.81 7.62 29.12
C SER A 86 3.70 7.01 30.52
N GLY A 87 4.60 6.10 30.88
CA GLY A 87 4.57 5.39 32.16
C GLY A 87 3.60 4.21 32.26
N LYS A 88 2.78 3.94 31.22
CA LYS A 88 1.85 2.80 31.16
C LYS A 88 2.41 1.56 30.47
N ASN A 89 3.72 1.42 30.46
CA ASN A 89 4.44 0.31 29.79
C ASN A 89 4.16 0.19 28.28
N VAL A 90 3.90 1.35 27.62
CA VAL A 90 3.73 1.47 26.18
C VAL A 90 4.96 2.13 25.58
N ALA A 91 5.46 1.57 24.48
CA ALA A 91 6.52 2.14 23.67
C ALA A 91 5.97 2.61 22.33
N PHE A 92 6.37 3.79 21.87
CA PHE A 92 6.06 4.32 20.55
C PHE A 92 7.28 4.33 19.66
N LEU A 93 7.13 3.88 18.43
CA LEU A 93 8.13 3.89 17.38
C LEU A 93 7.48 4.45 16.12
N GLY A 94 7.99 5.56 15.61
CA GLY A 94 7.67 6.02 14.27
C GLY A 94 8.47 5.19 13.26
N ILE A 95 7.88 4.93 12.10
CA ILE A 95 8.55 4.27 10.98
C ILE A 95 8.32 5.12 9.75
N ASN A 96 9.41 5.51 9.09
CA ASN A 96 9.33 6.22 7.82
C ASN A 96 9.83 5.31 6.70
N SER A 97 8.92 4.93 5.82
CA SER A 97 9.16 4.03 4.70
C SER A 97 9.10 4.75 3.33
N ASN A 98 8.95 6.08 3.32
CA ASN A 98 8.98 6.85 2.09
C ASN A 98 10.41 6.95 1.57
N PHE A 99 10.65 6.54 0.32
CA PHE A 99 12.00 6.51 -0.24
C PHE A 99 12.59 7.92 -0.45
N ASP A 100 11.75 8.90 -0.69
CA ASP A 100 12.11 10.28 -0.99
C ASP A 100 12.22 11.18 0.26
N GLU A 101 12.14 10.59 1.46
CA GLU A 101 12.29 11.28 2.73
C GLU A 101 13.60 10.84 3.43
N PRO A 102 14.72 11.56 3.24
CA PRO A 102 16.01 11.22 3.87
C PRO A 102 15.98 11.43 5.38
N VAL A 103 16.93 10.80 6.09
CA VAL A 103 17.01 10.81 7.55
C VAL A 103 17.08 12.23 8.13
N GLU A 104 17.78 13.14 7.47
CA GLU A 104 17.92 14.55 7.87
C GLU A 104 16.56 15.25 7.88
N LEU A 105 15.78 15.07 6.79
CA LEU A 105 14.44 15.65 6.65
C LEU A 105 13.49 15.11 7.74
N ILE A 106 13.56 13.80 8.00
CA ILE A 106 12.76 13.15 9.05
C ILE A 106 13.11 13.72 10.43
N ARG A 107 14.41 13.91 10.70
CA ARG A 107 14.90 14.46 11.97
C ARG A 107 14.43 15.90 12.18
N GLU A 108 14.57 16.76 11.19
CA GLU A 108 14.12 18.13 11.20
C GLU A 108 12.61 18.23 11.42
N HIS A 109 11.84 17.42 10.68
CA HIS A 109 10.40 17.35 10.84
C HIS A 109 9.98 16.90 12.24
N ALA A 110 10.64 15.86 12.79
CA ALA A 110 10.37 15.37 14.14
C ALA A 110 10.63 16.44 15.21
N ALA A 111 11.76 17.14 15.09
CA ALA A 111 12.11 18.24 15.99
C ALA A 111 11.11 19.40 15.90
N GLY A 112 10.78 19.86 14.69
CA GLY A 112 9.81 20.93 14.45
C GLY A 112 8.41 20.61 14.96
N ASN A 113 8.00 19.35 14.88
CA ASN A 113 6.69 18.87 15.35
C ASN A 113 6.73 18.32 16.79
N LYS A 114 7.88 18.41 17.49
CA LYS A 114 8.04 17.95 18.89
C LYS A 114 7.65 16.47 19.07
N LEU A 115 8.00 15.61 18.10
CA LEU A 115 7.85 14.18 18.20
C LEU A 115 9.02 13.61 19.00
N THR A 116 8.76 13.12 20.22
CA THR A 116 9.80 12.75 21.20
C THR A 116 10.14 11.26 21.23
N PHE A 117 9.49 10.47 20.41
CA PHE A 117 9.73 9.03 20.27
C PHE A 117 10.70 8.75 19.10
N PRO A 118 11.40 7.61 19.11
CA PRO A 118 12.28 7.23 18.01
C PRO A 118 11.52 7.11 16.68
N ILE A 119 12.08 7.66 15.61
CA ILE A 119 11.57 7.46 14.26
C ILE A 119 12.63 6.70 13.46
N LEU A 120 12.27 5.51 13.01
CA LEU A 120 13.13 4.57 12.31
C LEU A 120 13.01 4.80 10.81
N LYS A 121 14.14 4.75 10.11
CA LYS A 121 14.15 4.75 8.65
C LYS A 121 14.05 3.32 8.13
N ASP A 122 13.01 3.03 7.39
CA ASP A 122 12.77 1.76 6.69
C ASP A 122 13.21 1.92 5.23
N GLU A 123 14.51 1.74 4.98
CA GLU A 123 15.06 1.83 3.64
C GLU A 123 14.46 0.76 2.71
N GLY A 124 13.95 1.23 1.56
CA GLY A 124 13.30 0.37 0.57
C GLY A 124 11.90 -0.11 0.96
N GLY A 125 11.33 0.35 2.09
CA GLY A 125 9.95 0.04 2.48
C GLY A 125 9.69 -1.42 2.87
N ARG A 126 10.74 -2.19 3.20
CA ARG A 126 10.63 -3.64 3.48
C ARG A 126 9.79 -3.95 4.70
N LEU A 127 9.92 -3.12 5.75
CA LEU A 127 9.10 -3.29 6.95
C LEU A 127 7.64 -2.96 6.66
N ALA A 128 7.39 -1.90 5.89
CA ALA A 128 6.05 -1.57 5.44
C ALA A 128 5.41 -2.72 4.64
N ASP A 129 6.16 -3.37 3.76
CA ASP A 129 5.68 -4.54 3.00
C ASP A 129 5.37 -5.73 3.90
N THR A 130 6.27 -6.03 4.84
CA THR A 130 6.11 -7.13 5.79
C THR A 130 4.89 -6.95 6.69
N TYR A 131 4.64 -5.71 7.15
CA TYR A 131 3.45 -5.40 7.95
C TYR A 131 2.20 -5.18 7.10
N GLY A 132 2.33 -5.03 5.79
CA GLY A 132 1.24 -4.66 4.90
C GLY A 132 0.75 -3.24 5.13
N ALA A 133 1.63 -2.35 5.65
CA ALA A 133 1.32 -0.94 5.80
C ALA A 133 1.24 -0.28 4.42
N GLU A 134 0.18 0.47 4.19
CA GLU A 134 -0.07 1.11 2.89
C GLU A 134 -0.03 2.64 2.97
N ARG A 135 -0.30 3.21 4.15
CA ARG A 135 -0.57 4.64 4.29
C ARG A 135 0.20 5.29 5.44
N THR A 136 0.22 6.61 5.42
CA THR A 136 0.71 7.45 6.52
C THR A 136 -0.36 8.48 6.91
N PRO A 137 -0.82 8.51 8.21
CA PRO A 137 -0.41 7.63 9.31
C PRO A 137 -1.17 6.29 9.32
N GLU A 138 -0.47 5.19 9.59
CA GLU A 138 -1.07 3.88 9.87
C GLU A 138 -0.41 3.27 11.10
N MET A 139 -1.21 2.74 12.04
CA MET A 139 -0.76 2.27 13.35
C MET A 139 -0.88 0.76 13.47
N PHE A 140 0.13 0.14 14.07
CA PHE A 140 0.15 -1.26 14.46
C PHE A 140 0.46 -1.36 15.94
N VAL A 141 -0.27 -2.19 16.69
CA VAL A 141 -0.03 -2.40 18.11
C VAL A 141 0.32 -3.85 18.34
N VAL A 142 1.49 -4.06 18.93
CA VAL A 142 2.02 -5.36 19.32
C VAL A 142 2.01 -5.44 20.84
N ASP A 143 1.45 -6.53 21.41
CA ASP A 143 1.40 -6.72 22.86
C ASP A 143 2.76 -7.14 23.46
N GLY A 144 2.82 -7.28 24.78
CA GLY A 144 4.03 -7.66 25.49
C GLY A 144 4.58 -9.06 25.12
N ASP A 145 3.71 -9.95 24.63
CA ASP A 145 4.08 -11.25 24.11
C ASP A 145 4.54 -11.21 22.65
N GLY A 146 4.51 -10.01 22.03
CA GLY A 146 4.91 -9.74 20.66
C GLY A 146 3.93 -10.23 19.62
N VAL A 147 2.65 -10.29 19.97
CA VAL A 147 1.57 -10.63 19.04
C VAL A 147 0.92 -9.35 18.53
N LEU A 148 0.66 -9.28 17.22
CA LEU A 148 -0.04 -8.16 16.61
C LEU A 148 -1.51 -8.16 17.03
N ARG A 149 -1.96 -7.08 17.68
CA ARG A 149 -3.31 -6.96 18.23
C ARG A 149 -4.18 -5.92 17.56
N TYR A 150 -3.57 -4.93 16.92
CA TYR A 150 -4.31 -3.88 16.22
C TYR A 150 -3.54 -3.42 14.99
N ARG A 151 -4.27 -3.10 13.91
CA ARG A 151 -3.76 -2.35 12.77
C ARG A 151 -4.80 -1.35 12.28
N GLY A 152 -4.36 -0.15 11.90
CA GLY A 152 -5.25 0.80 11.26
C GLY A 152 -5.06 2.25 11.67
N ARG A 153 -6.17 2.98 11.70
CA ARG A 153 -6.21 4.42 11.93
C ARG A 153 -6.05 4.79 13.41
N ILE A 154 -5.71 6.06 13.66
CA ILE A 154 -5.63 6.63 15.01
C ILE A 154 -7.04 6.83 15.59
N ASP A 155 -7.92 7.43 14.79
CA ASP A 155 -9.33 7.69 15.11
C ASP A 155 -10.18 7.67 13.85
N ASN A 156 -11.50 7.86 13.97
CA ASN A 156 -12.44 7.69 12.88
C ASN A 156 -12.72 8.97 12.07
N SER A 157 -11.95 10.05 12.24
CA SER A 157 -12.11 11.27 11.45
C SER A 157 -10.82 12.09 11.36
N GLN A 158 -10.48 12.57 10.17
CA GLN A 158 -9.39 13.52 9.98
C GLN A 158 -9.68 14.87 10.68
N GLU A 159 -10.95 15.26 10.76
CA GLU A 159 -11.39 16.47 11.47
C GLU A 159 -11.59 16.17 12.95
N THR A 160 -10.79 16.77 13.82
CA THR A 160 -10.83 16.55 15.28
C THR A 160 -12.23 16.69 15.87
N ARG A 161 -13.01 17.68 15.40
CA ARG A 161 -14.38 17.93 15.88
C ARG A 161 -15.39 16.84 15.47
N ARG A 162 -15.07 16.03 14.48
CA ARG A 162 -15.91 14.92 13.99
C ARG A 162 -15.49 13.56 14.52
N VAL A 163 -14.44 13.50 15.33
CA VAL A 163 -14.00 12.25 15.97
C VAL A 163 -15.08 11.76 16.93
N LYS A 164 -15.63 10.59 16.62
CA LYS A 164 -16.60 9.89 17.48
C LYS A 164 -16.01 8.66 18.18
N ARG A 165 -14.85 8.17 17.69
CA ARG A 165 -14.16 7.02 18.22
C ARG A 165 -12.64 7.16 18.01
N ASN A 166 -11.90 6.95 19.09
CA ASN A 166 -10.45 6.93 19.14
C ASN A 166 -9.98 5.47 19.08
N ASP A 167 -9.83 4.92 17.87
CA ASP A 167 -9.59 3.48 17.66
C ASP A 167 -8.28 3.02 18.30
N LEU A 168 -7.17 3.75 18.09
CA LEU A 168 -5.89 3.41 18.69
C LEU A 168 -5.93 3.47 20.23
N ARG A 169 -6.55 4.49 20.82
CA ARG A 169 -6.69 4.61 22.28
C ARG A 169 -7.50 3.46 22.85
N ALA A 170 -8.62 3.11 22.22
CA ALA A 170 -9.44 1.97 22.63
C ALA A 170 -8.64 0.67 22.65
N ALA A 171 -7.87 0.40 21.59
CA ALA A 171 -7.03 -0.79 21.53
C ALA A 171 -5.95 -0.80 22.64
N LEU A 172 -5.32 0.34 22.91
CA LEU A 172 -4.32 0.45 23.99
C LEU A 172 -4.94 0.27 25.38
N ASP A 173 -6.09 0.89 25.65
CA ASP A 173 -6.78 0.78 26.95
C ASP A 173 -7.26 -0.65 27.20
N GLU A 174 -7.78 -1.34 26.18
CA GLU A 174 -8.18 -2.75 26.27
C GLU A 174 -6.98 -3.65 26.56
N LEU A 175 -5.84 -3.48 25.88
CA LEU A 175 -4.64 -4.27 26.11
C LEU A 175 -4.01 -4.01 27.50
N ILE A 176 -3.96 -2.76 27.96
CA ILE A 176 -3.49 -2.42 29.30
C ILE A 176 -4.39 -3.05 30.36
N GLY A 177 -5.70 -3.09 30.10
CA GLY A 177 -6.69 -3.75 30.96
C GLY A 177 -6.71 -5.28 30.86
N GLY A 178 -5.80 -5.91 30.11
CA GLY A 178 -5.74 -7.36 29.91
C GLY A 178 -6.91 -7.92 29.08
N LYS A 179 -7.57 -7.07 28.30
CA LYS A 179 -8.72 -7.43 27.46
C LYS A 179 -8.32 -7.63 26.01
N PRO A 180 -9.03 -8.47 25.25
CA PRO A 180 -8.84 -8.54 23.81
C PRO A 180 -9.27 -7.22 23.16
N VAL A 181 -8.61 -6.87 22.03
CA VAL A 181 -8.98 -5.69 21.26
C VAL A 181 -10.31 -5.94 20.54
N THR A 182 -11.32 -5.13 20.85
CA THR A 182 -12.68 -5.28 20.31
C THR A 182 -12.73 -5.03 18.80
N ILE A 183 -11.96 -4.07 18.31
CA ILE A 183 -11.85 -3.75 16.89
C ILE A 183 -10.38 -3.83 16.49
N PRO A 184 -9.90 -5.03 16.11
CA PRO A 184 -8.49 -5.26 15.83
C PRO A 184 -8.03 -4.65 14.50
N GLU A 185 -8.96 -4.39 13.57
CA GLU A 185 -8.65 -3.75 12.29
C GLU A 185 -9.56 -2.56 12.02
N ALA A 186 -8.96 -1.41 11.70
CA ALA A 186 -9.69 -0.22 11.32
C ALA A 186 -8.96 0.46 10.16
N ARG A 187 -9.64 0.64 9.03
CA ARG A 187 -9.02 1.21 7.83
C ARG A 187 -8.35 2.55 8.12
N ALA A 188 -7.04 2.63 7.83
CA ALA A 188 -6.31 3.88 7.88
C ALA A 188 -6.67 4.80 6.70
N PHE A 189 -6.68 6.10 6.93
CA PHE A 189 -6.72 7.10 5.88
C PHE A 189 -5.44 7.93 5.94
N GLY A 190 -4.94 8.31 4.77
CA GLY A 190 -3.68 9.02 4.66
C GLY A 190 -3.07 8.87 3.26
N CYS A 191 -1.92 9.47 3.07
CA CYS A 191 -1.15 9.35 1.84
C CYS A 191 -0.58 7.94 1.70
N LEU A 192 -0.42 7.47 0.48
CA LEU A 192 0.26 6.20 0.23
C LEU A 192 1.74 6.29 0.60
N ILE A 193 2.28 5.21 1.15
CA ILE A 193 3.72 5.09 1.39
C ILE A 193 4.43 5.00 0.04
N LYS A 194 5.37 5.90 -0.20
CA LYS A 194 6.18 5.94 -1.42
C LYS A 194 7.33 4.94 -1.30
N ARG A 195 7.18 3.78 -1.94
CA ARG A 195 8.19 2.71 -1.95
C ARG A 195 9.15 2.88 -3.12
N THR A 196 10.42 2.49 -2.92
CA THR A 196 11.30 2.19 -4.06
C THR A 196 10.86 0.85 -4.61
N ASP A 197 10.33 0.84 -5.82
CA ASP A 197 10.21 -0.39 -6.57
C ASP A 197 11.52 -0.59 -7.33
N GLU A 198 12.25 -1.68 -7.05
CA GLU A 198 13.48 -2.03 -7.81
C GLU A 198 13.14 -2.22 -9.30
N GLN A 199 11.90 -2.59 -9.61
CA GLN A 199 11.40 -2.65 -10.97
C GLN A 199 11.19 -1.25 -11.59
N ALA A 200 10.90 -0.22 -10.77
CA ALA A 200 10.76 1.15 -11.26
C ALA A 200 12.10 1.77 -11.67
N GLY A 201 13.24 1.30 -11.15
CA GLY A 201 14.57 1.75 -11.55
C GLY A 201 14.92 1.46 -13.02
N ASN A 202 14.31 0.41 -13.61
CA ASN A 202 14.45 0.04 -15.01
C ASN A 202 13.18 0.30 -15.84
N PHE A 203 12.13 0.87 -15.25
CA PHE A 203 10.89 1.14 -15.95
C PHE A 203 11.05 2.36 -16.84
N THR A 204 10.98 2.15 -18.14
CA THR A 204 10.86 3.22 -19.13
C THR A 204 9.40 3.31 -19.54
N PRO A 205 8.64 4.31 -19.07
CA PRO A 205 7.25 4.47 -19.46
C PRO A 205 7.13 4.59 -20.97
N LYS A 206 6.18 3.88 -21.53
CA LYS A 206 5.78 4.04 -22.93
C LYS A 206 4.36 4.55 -22.94
N VAL A 207 4.13 5.61 -23.67
CA VAL A 207 2.80 6.16 -23.89
C VAL A 207 2.37 5.81 -25.30
N GLY A 208 1.37 4.94 -25.40
CA GLY A 208 0.76 4.60 -26.69
C GLY A 208 -0.17 5.72 -27.16
N ARG A 209 -0.45 5.77 -28.46
CA ARG A 209 -1.47 6.67 -29.03
C ARG A 209 -2.75 5.90 -29.28
N LEU A 210 -3.87 6.46 -28.88
CA LEU A 210 -5.19 5.85 -29.06
C LEU A 210 -6.09 6.79 -29.86
N LYS A 211 -6.40 6.39 -31.08
CA LYS A 211 -7.39 7.10 -31.90
C LYS A 211 -8.81 6.68 -31.49
N PRO A 212 -9.78 7.59 -31.57
CA PRO A 212 -11.19 7.27 -31.32
C PRO A 212 -11.68 6.03 -32.10
N ALA A 213 -11.32 5.94 -33.38
CA ALA A 213 -11.68 4.81 -34.25
C ALA A 213 -11.13 3.44 -33.77
N ASP A 214 -10.04 3.43 -33.01
CA ASP A 214 -9.41 2.21 -32.48
C ASP A 214 -9.91 1.81 -31.09
N PHE A 215 -10.71 2.65 -30.43
CA PHE A 215 -11.14 2.40 -29.04
C PHE A 215 -11.91 1.07 -28.88
N ALA A 216 -12.80 0.73 -29.81
CA ALA A 216 -13.52 -0.53 -29.77
C ALA A 216 -12.59 -1.74 -29.85
N LYS A 217 -11.58 -1.70 -30.74
CA LYS A 217 -10.56 -2.75 -30.86
C LYS A 217 -9.66 -2.82 -29.63
N PHE A 218 -9.26 -1.66 -29.09
CA PHE A 218 -8.47 -1.57 -27.86
C PHE A 218 -9.21 -2.23 -26.68
N LYS A 219 -10.49 -1.92 -26.50
CA LYS A 219 -11.34 -2.55 -25.48
C LYS A 219 -11.46 -4.05 -25.70
N ALA A 220 -11.69 -4.49 -26.95
CA ALA A 220 -11.81 -5.90 -27.29
C ALA A 220 -10.55 -6.72 -27.00
N ALA A 221 -9.36 -6.11 -27.06
CA ALA A 221 -8.10 -6.76 -26.70
C ALA A 221 -7.99 -7.08 -25.19
N SER A 222 -8.89 -6.55 -24.36
CA SER A 222 -8.94 -6.79 -22.91
C SER A 222 -10.04 -7.78 -22.49
N LEU A 223 -10.77 -8.38 -23.43
CA LEU A 223 -11.79 -9.40 -23.13
C LEU A 223 -11.20 -10.55 -22.30
N GLY A 224 -11.97 -11.04 -21.34
CA GLY A 224 -11.53 -12.03 -20.36
C GLY A 224 -10.87 -11.43 -19.11
N LYS A 225 -10.58 -10.12 -19.11
CA LYS A 225 -10.11 -9.36 -17.96
C LYS A 225 -11.11 -8.26 -17.62
N VAL A 226 -11.11 -7.82 -16.37
CA VAL A 226 -11.76 -6.57 -15.99
C VAL A 226 -10.86 -5.44 -16.48
N LEU A 227 -11.42 -4.48 -17.23
CA LEU A 227 -10.69 -3.33 -17.75
C LEU A 227 -11.11 -2.07 -17.01
N VAL A 228 -10.16 -1.43 -16.31
CA VAL A 228 -10.34 -0.14 -15.63
C VAL A 228 -9.64 0.93 -16.45
N ILE A 229 -10.38 1.88 -16.97
CA ILE A 229 -9.87 3.02 -17.74
C ILE A 229 -10.06 4.28 -16.90
N ASN A 230 -8.98 5.04 -16.72
CA ASN A 230 -9.04 6.39 -16.15
C ASN A 230 -8.60 7.41 -17.19
N PHE A 231 -9.48 8.38 -17.50
CA PHE A 231 -9.15 9.55 -18.28
C PHE A 231 -8.64 10.65 -17.35
N TRP A 232 -7.48 11.19 -17.66
CA TRP A 232 -6.76 12.14 -16.81
C TRP A 232 -5.91 13.10 -17.64
N ALA A 233 -5.28 14.10 -16.98
CA ALA A 233 -4.28 14.95 -17.61
C ALA A 233 -3.31 15.51 -16.56
N THR A 234 -2.10 15.91 -16.98
CA THR A 234 -1.09 16.49 -16.08
C THR A 234 -1.51 17.86 -15.54
N TRP A 235 -2.30 18.60 -16.29
CA TRP A 235 -2.87 19.90 -15.88
C TRP A 235 -4.15 19.81 -15.04
N CYS A 236 -4.70 18.61 -14.90
CA CYS A 236 -5.93 18.37 -14.13
C CYS A 236 -5.58 18.12 -12.64
N GLY A 237 -5.67 19.12 -11.80
CA GLY A 237 -5.33 19.03 -10.37
C GLY A 237 -6.02 17.87 -9.64
N PRO A 238 -7.35 17.68 -9.75
CA PRO A 238 -8.05 16.53 -9.18
C PRO A 238 -7.54 15.18 -9.69
N CYS A 239 -7.17 15.08 -10.98
CA CYS A 239 -6.62 13.86 -11.57
C CYS A 239 -5.28 13.49 -10.93
N VAL A 240 -4.38 14.49 -10.81
CA VAL A 240 -3.08 14.33 -10.17
C VAL A 240 -3.22 13.87 -8.72
N ALA A 241 -4.21 14.43 -8.00
CA ALA A 241 -4.44 14.08 -6.59
C ALA A 241 -4.93 12.64 -6.39
N GLU A 242 -5.74 12.09 -7.31
CA GLU A 242 -6.24 10.71 -7.20
C GLU A 242 -5.33 9.66 -7.84
N PHE A 243 -4.39 10.06 -8.70
CA PHE A 243 -3.54 9.16 -9.48
C PHE A 243 -2.79 8.10 -8.65
N PRO A 244 -2.23 8.41 -7.45
CA PRO A 244 -1.63 7.42 -6.57
C PRO A 244 -2.57 6.28 -6.17
N GLU A 245 -3.89 6.51 -6.14
CA GLU A 245 -4.86 5.46 -5.83
C GLU A 245 -4.94 4.43 -6.97
N PHE A 246 -4.89 4.87 -8.22
CA PHE A 246 -4.83 3.95 -9.37
C PHE A 246 -3.55 3.13 -9.37
N VAL A 247 -2.40 3.73 -9.02
CA VAL A 247 -1.14 3.00 -8.89
C VAL A 247 -1.24 1.89 -7.83
N ALA A 248 -1.84 2.20 -6.67
CA ALA A 248 -2.03 1.23 -5.61
C ALA A 248 -3.04 0.12 -5.99
N LEU A 249 -4.12 0.49 -6.67
CA LEU A 249 -5.13 -0.48 -7.11
C LEU A 249 -4.61 -1.39 -8.22
N ASP A 250 -3.84 -0.86 -9.17
CA ASP A 250 -3.17 -1.68 -10.17
C ASP A 250 -2.23 -2.69 -9.50
N ALA A 251 -1.37 -2.26 -8.58
CA ALA A 251 -0.48 -3.15 -7.83
C ALA A 251 -1.25 -4.26 -7.08
N LYS A 252 -2.45 -3.96 -6.57
CA LYS A 252 -3.31 -4.93 -5.86
C LYS A 252 -3.99 -5.94 -6.77
N TYR A 253 -4.39 -5.53 -8.00
CA TYR A 253 -5.31 -6.31 -8.83
C TYR A 253 -4.74 -6.78 -10.16
N ARG A 254 -3.57 -6.29 -10.64
CA ARG A 254 -2.99 -6.68 -11.94
C ARG A 254 -2.82 -8.18 -12.10
N ASP A 255 -2.37 -8.89 -11.05
CA ASP A 255 -2.17 -10.35 -11.06
C ASP A 255 -3.47 -11.14 -10.82
N LYS A 256 -4.59 -10.44 -10.61
CA LYS A 256 -5.92 -11.02 -10.36
C LYS A 256 -6.87 -10.91 -11.56
N GLY A 257 -6.33 -10.60 -12.74
CA GLY A 257 -7.12 -10.49 -13.96
C GLY A 257 -7.81 -9.14 -14.15
N VAL A 258 -7.31 -8.08 -13.50
CA VAL A 258 -7.73 -6.70 -13.74
C VAL A 258 -6.64 -5.97 -14.51
N LYS A 259 -7.00 -5.30 -15.58
CA LYS A 259 -6.12 -4.45 -16.38
C LYS A 259 -6.47 -2.99 -16.13
N PHE A 260 -5.48 -2.21 -15.70
CA PHE A 260 -5.59 -0.76 -15.57
C PHE A 260 -5.00 -0.07 -16.79
N VAL A 261 -5.63 1.02 -17.21
CA VAL A 261 -5.16 1.85 -18.32
C VAL A 261 -5.44 3.31 -17.98
N GLY A 262 -4.40 4.14 -18.08
CA GLY A 262 -4.54 5.60 -18.04
C GLY A 262 -4.60 6.15 -19.47
N ILE A 263 -5.59 6.95 -19.79
CA ILE A 263 -5.68 7.65 -21.06
C ILE A 263 -5.53 9.15 -20.79
N SER A 264 -4.39 9.72 -21.20
CA SER A 264 -4.12 11.13 -21.03
C SER A 264 -4.87 11.98 -22.07
N ALA A 265 -5.41 13.10 -21.60
CA ALA A 265 -5.97 14.17 -22.40
C ALA A 265 -4.97 15.34 -22.61
N ASP A 266 -3.69 15.13 -22.31
CA ASP A 266 -2.63 16.08 -22.67
C ASP A 266 -2.42 16.11 -24.18
N GLU A 267 -1.73 17.13 -24.67
CA GLU A 267 -1.30 17.22 -26.07
C GLU A 267 -0.24 16.17 -26.37
N ILE A 268 -0.22 15.64 -27.61
CA ILE A 268 0.80 14.66 -28.03
C ILE A 268 2.22 15.22 -27.87
N SER A 269 2.41 16.53 -28.08
CA SER A 269 3.67 17.23 -27.88
C SER A 269 4.15 17.24 -26.42
N ASP A 270 3.27 16.99 -25.47
CA ASP A 270 3.56 16.97 -24.03
C ASP A 270 4.01 15.59 -23.51
N ILE A 271 4.02 14.55 -24.37
CA ILE A 271 4.38 13.19 -23.96
C ILE A 271 5.72 13.18 -23.24
N ASP A 272 6.78 13.69 -23.88
CA ASP A 272 8.14 13.61 -23.32
C ASP A 272 8.41 14.64 -22.24
N SER A 273 7.74 15.81 -22.30
CA SER A 273 8.01 16.95 -21.43
C SER A 273 7.18 16.95 -20.14
N LYS A 274 5.99 16.35 -20.14
CA LYS A 274 5.05 16.35 -19.00
C LYS A 274 4.57 14.96 -18.62
N VAL A 275 4.02 14.18 -19.58
CA VAL A 275 3.33 12.92 -19.30
C VAL A 275 4.31 11.85 -18.81
N ILE A 276 5.42 11.59 -19.53
CA ILE A 276 6.43 10.60 -19.12
C ILE A 276 7.09 10.97 -17.79
N PRO A 277 7.52 12.22 -17.53
CA PRO A 277 8.03 12.61 -16.22
C PRO A 277 7.04 12.36 -15.09
N PHE A 278 5.77 12.72 -15.27
CA PHE A 278 4.72 12.46 -14.29
C PHE A 278 4.51 10.97 -14.01
N ILE A 279 4.40 10.12 -15.06
CA ILE A 279 4.26 8.67 -14.92
C ILE A 279 5.43 8.07 -14.14
N LYS A 280 6.66 8.54 -14.41
CA LYS A 280 7.87 8.13 -13.68
C LYS A 280 7.82 8.53 -12.22
N GLU A 281 7.45 9.77 -11.93
CA GLU A 281 7.29 10.28 -10.56
C GLU A 281 6.27 9.47 -9.79
N GLN A 282 5.11 9.18 -10.40
CA GLN A 282 4.05 8.39 -9.79
C GLN A 282 4.33 6.88 -9.79
N LYS A 283 5.38 6.41 -10.48
CA LYS A 283 5.73 4.98 -10.62
C LYS A 283 4.58 4.12 -11.16
N ALA A 284 3.81 4.66 -12.08
CA ALA A 284 2.68 3.98 -12.66
C ALA A 284 3.14 2.90 -13.64
N MET A 285 2.91 1.63 -13.29
CA MET A 285 3.33 0.45 -14.06
C MET A 285 2.26 -0.06 -15.02
N PHE A 286 1.04 0.49 -14.96
CA PHE A 286 -0.05 0.11 -15.86
C PHE A 286 0.08 0.80 -17.22
N GLU A 287 -0.65 0.29 -18.19
CA GLU A 287 -0.62 0.79 -19.57
C GLU A 287 -1.06 2.24 -19.66
N MET A 288 -0.24 3.05 -20.36
CA MET A 288 -0.51 4.46 -20.59
C MET A 288 -0.74 4.73 -22.05
N MET A 289 -1.81 5.43 -22.32
CA MET A 289 -2.19 5.92 -23.64
C MET A 289 -2.36 7.43 -23.60
N ILE A 290 -2.26 8.07 -24.74
CA ILE A 290 -2.70 9.45 -24.95
C ILE A 290 -3.75 9.44 -26.06
N GLN A 291 -4.79 10.23 -25.91
CA GLN A 291 -5.78 10.38 -26.98
C GLN A 291 -5.11 11.03 -28.21
N ASP A 292 -5.29 10.41 -29.37
CA ASP A 292 -4.73 10.84 -30.65
C ASP A 292 -5.86 11.37 -31.54
N THR A 293 -6.34 12.56 -31.18
CA THR A 293 -7.36 13.30 -31.93
C THR A 293 -7.21 14.80 -31.63
N ASP A 294 -7.52 15.62 -32.63
CA ASP A 294 -7.59 17.08 -32.51
C ASP A 294 -8.95 17.53 -31.94
N ASP A 295 -9.94 16.64 -31.94
CA ASP A 295 -11.27 16.88 -31.37
C ASP A 295 -11.58 15.90 -30.25
N PRO A 296 -11.54 16.36 -28.98
CA PRO A 296 -11.88 15.55 -27.82
C PRO A 296 -13.27 14.93 -27.86
N GLU A 297 -14.23 15.54 -28.53
CA GLU A 297 -15.62 15.05 -28.67
C GLU A 297 -15.67 13.69 -29.37
N GLU A 298 -14.74 13.42 -30.31
CA GLU A 298 -14.65 12.13 -30.97
C GLU A 298 -14.32 11.00 -30.00
N MET A 299 -13.41 11.23 -29.01
CA MET A 299 -13.08 10.24 -28.00
C MET A 299 -14.25 10.06 -27.02
N ILE A 300 -14.87 11.15 -26.60
CA ILE A 300 -16.04 11.14 -25.73
C ILE A 300 -17.16 10.28 -26.34
N ALA A 301 -17.49 10.51 -27.61
CA ALA A 301 -18.56 9.83 -28.31
C ALA A 301 -18.40 8.30 -28.41
N VAL A 302 -17.15 7.80 -28.49
CA VAL A 302 -16.87 6.35 -28.60
C VAL A 302 -16.74 5.67 -27.24
N VAL A 303 -16.46 6.42 -26.17
CA VAL A 303 -16.32 5.89 -24.81
C VAL A 303 -17.67 5.76 -24.13
N ASP A 304 -18.37 6.87 -23.97
CA ASP A 304 -19.69 6.93 -23.35
C ASP A 304 -20.43 8.20 -23.80
N LYS A 305 -21.61 8.06 -24.35
CA LYS A 305 -22.44 9.17 -24.84
C LYS A 305 -22.92 10.13 -23.75
N GLU A 306 -22.95 9.67 -22.50
CA GLU A 306 -23.35 10.47 -21.35
C GLU A 306 -22.18 11.26 -20.78
N TRP A 307 -20.94 10.92 -21.17
CA TRP A 307 -19.77 11.63 -20.71
C TRP A 307 -19.60 12.97 -21.45
N GLN A 308 -19.40 14.03 -20.72
CA GLN A 308 -19.24 15.38 -21.25
C GLN A 308 -17.79 15.89 -21.15
N GLY A 309 -16.80 14.99 -21.21
CA GLY A 309 -15.38 15.34 -21.17
C GLY A 309 -14.86 15.77 -19.79
N THR A 310 -15.68 15.66 -18.73
CA THR A 310 -15.23 15.99 -17.36
C THR A 310 -14.08 15.09 -16.95
N LEU A 311 -12.98 15.67 -16.44
CA LEU A 311 -11.83 14.97 -15.89
C LEU A 311 -11.73 15.15 -14.36
N PRO A 312 -11.29 14.13 -13.63
CA PRO A 312 -11.04 12.77 -14.09
C PRO A 312 -12.33 12.02 -14.44
N ALA A 313 -12.21 10.94 -15.24
CA ALA A 313 -13.34 10.04 -15.49
C ALA A 313 -12.86 8.59 -15.47
N THR A 314 -13.61 7.73 -14.76
CA THR A 314 -13.25 6.33 -14.58
C THR A 314 -14.35 5.42 -15.10
N PHE A 315 -13.97 4.46 -15.93
CA PHE A 315 -14.85 3.47 -16.55
C PHE A 315 -14.35 2.07 -16.20
N ILE A 316 -15.25 1.18 -15.78
CA ILE A 316 -14.94 -0.24 -15.60
C ILE A 316 -15.76 -1.06 -16.56
N PHE A 317 -15.07 -1.87 -17.35
CA PHE A 317 -15.68 -2.89 -18.21
C PHE A 317 -15.43 -4.26 -17.59
N ASP A 318 -16.47 -5.09 -17.54
CA ASP A 318 -16.37 -6.46 -17.07
C ASP A 318 -15.61 -7.37 -18.05
N LYS A 319 -15.44 -8.64 -17.70
CA LYS A 319 -14.72 -9.62 -18.53
C LYS A 319 -15.36 -9.84 -19.91
N THR A 320 -16.62 -9.47 -20.10
CA THR A 320 -17.33 -9.55 -21.38
C THR A 320 -17.18 -8.28 -22.22
N GLY A 321 -16.52 -7.25 -21.66
CA GLY A 321 -16.38 -5.94 -22.30
C GLY A 321 -17.59 -5.03 -22.15
N LYS A 322 -18.56 -5.40 -21.29
CA LYS A 322 -19.72 -4.57 -20.96
C LYS A 322 -19.34 -3.54 -19.90
N LEU A 323 -19.77 -2.29 -20.09
CA LEU A 323 -19.61 -1.22 -19.11
C LEU A 323 -20.39 -1.58 -17.83
N SER A 324 -19.71 -1.65 -16.69
CA SER A 324 -20.28 -2.07 -15.40
C SER A 324 -20.25 -0.95 -14.33
N TYR A 325 -19.39 0.06 -14.52
CA TYR A 325 -19.29 1.19 -13.61
C TYR A 325 -18.74 2.42 -14.34
N VAL A 326 -19.27 3.59 -13.97
CA VAL A 326 -18.79 4.91 -14.44
C VAL A 326 -18.70 5.87 -13.26
N ARG A 327 -17.64 6.67 -13.25
CA ARG A 327 -17.51 7.80 -12.34
C ARG A 327 -16.96 9.01 -13.09
N TYR A 328 -17.69 10.10 -13.09
CA TYR A 328 -17.21 11.41 -13.52
C TYR A 328 -16.76 12.21 -12.28
N GLY A 329 -15.57 12.80 -12.33
CA GLY A 329 -14.93 13.47 -11.19
C GLY A 329 -14.15 12.48 -10.31
N ILE A 330 -13.66 12.98 -9.18
CA ILE A 330 -12.80 12.24 -8.24
C ILE A 330 -13.47 10.93 -7.81
N ILE A 331 -12.67 9.85 -7.79
CA ILE A 331 -13.14 8.54 -7.34
C ILE A 331 -13.42 8.51 -5.84
N ASP A 332 -14.45 7.75 -5.46
CA ASP A 332 -14.53 7.16 -4.13
C ASP A 332 -13.84 5.80 -4.21
N ARG A 333 -12.73 5.66 -3.48
CA ARG A 333 -11.88 4.46 -3.54
C ARG A 333 -12.62 3.18 -3.14
N ASP A 334 -13.52 3.26 -2.16
CA ASP A 334 -14.24 2.08 -1.66
C ASP A 334 -15.28 1.62 -2.66
N LEU A 335 -16.01 2.58 -3.27
CA LEU A 335 -16.94 2.29 -4.34
C LEU A 335 -16.22 1.75 -5.58
N LEU A 336 -15.01 2.26 -5.89
CA LEU A 336 -14.22 1.75 -7.00
C LEU A 336 -13.75 0.31 -6.75
N ILE A 337 -13.30 -0.02 -5.54
CA ILE A 337 -12.94 -1.38 -5.14
C ILE A 337 -14.14 -2.32 -5.26
N GLU A 338 -15.29 -1.93 -4.72
CA GLU A 338 -16.53 -2.70 -4.81
C GLU A 338 -16.93 -2.97 -6.27
N ALA A 339 -16.82 -1.94 -7.11
CA ALA A 339 -17.12 -2.05 -8.53
C ALA A 339 -16.16 -2.99 -9.26
N ILE A 340 -14.85 -2.91 -8.98
CA ILE A 340 -13.84 -3.84 -9.53
C ILE A 340 -14.16 -5.27 -9.10
N GLU A 341 -14.37 -5.52 -7.80
CA GLU A 341 -14.63 -6.85 -7.26
C GLU A 341 -15.96 -7.44 -7.76
N LYS A 342 -16.94 -6.60 -8.02
CA LYS A 342 -18.21 -7.00 -8.69
C LYS A 342 -17.97 -7.39 -10.15
N ALA A 343 -17.17 -6.62 -10.89
CA ALA A 343 -16.85 -6.90 -12.29
C ALA A 343 -15.98 -8.16 -12.48
N MET A 344 -15.28 -8.60 -11.42
CA MET A 344 -14.46 -9.83 -11.41
C MET A 344 -15.29 -11.12 -11.27
N LYS A 345 -16.52 -11.04 -10.75
CA LYS A 345 -17.42 -12.19 -10.59
C LYS A 345 -18.01 -12.62 -11.93
#